data_6fd95ca3d088469e26c5cef919d798a9
#
_entry.id   6fd95ca3d088469e26c5cef919d798a9
#
_cell.length_a   1.000
_cell.length_b   1.000
_cell.length_c   1.000
_cell.angle_alpha   90.00
_cell.angle_beta   90.00
_cell.angle_gamma   90.00
#
_symmetry.space_group_name_H-M   'P 1'
#
loop_
_entity.id
_entity.type
_entity.pdbx_description
1 polymer ?
#
loop_
_entity_poly.entity_id
_entity_poly.type
_entity_poly.pdbx_seq_one_letter_code
_entity_poly.pdbx_strand_id
1 'polypeptide(L)'
;MEIEVDARGLWCPLPVLRLAKALAGKAVGAVARLSATDPAAVEDVEVYCREGGHDLLESRRDADVFSFRVRKGAGRRSVRRASGGGG
;
A
#
# COMPACT_ATOMS: atom_id res chain seq x y z
N MET A 1 1.20 1.62 16.33
CA MET A 1 1.60 2.94 15.81
C MET A 1 1.34 3.00 14.32
N GLU A 2 0.76 4.10 13.85
CA GLU A 2 0.47 4.27 12.43
C GLU A 2 1.32 5.37 11.84
N ILE A 3 1.76 5.14 10.62
CA ILE A 3 2.59 6.08 9.88
C ILE A 3 1.67 6.90 8.98
N GLU A 4 1.73 8.22 9.09
CA GLU A 4 0.92 9.09 8.24
C GLU A 4 1.66 9.36 6.95
N VAL A 5 0.98 9.14 5.83
CA VAL A 5 1.53 9.41 4.51
C VAL A 5 0.57 10.33 3.77
N ASP A 6 1.01 11.55 3.54
CA ASP A 6 0.18 12.55 2.85
C ASP A 6 0.59 12.61 1.39
N ALA A 7 -0.28 12.12 0.52
CA ALA A 7 -0.06 12.14 -0.92
C ALA A 7 -1.14 12.94 -1.64
N ARG A 8 -1.81 13.84 -0.92
CA ARG A 8 -2.83 14.69 -1.53
C ARG A 8 -2.17 15.59 -2.56
N GLY A 9 -2.84 15.77 -3.68
CA GLY A 9 -2.33 16.59 -4.77
C GLY A 9 -1.34 15.88 -5.68
N LEU A 10 -0.98 14.66 -5.38
CA LEU A 10 -0.05 13.90 -6.20
C LEU A 10 -0.81 13.00 -7.16
N TRP A 11 -0.24 12.80 -8.34
CA TRP A 11 -0.82 11.95 -9.37
C TRP A 11 -0.20 10.57 -9.34
N CYS A 12 -0.96 9.57 -9.77
CA CYS A 12 -0.47 8.22 -9.97
C CYS A 12 0.82 8.25 -10.80
N PRO A 13 1.86 7.49 -10.42
CA PRO A 13 1.89 6.50 -9.33
C PRO A 13 2.50 7.04 -8.03
N LEU A 14 2.58 8.35 -7.84
CA LEU A 14 3.29 8.94 -6.71
C LEU A 14 2.69 8.56 -5.35
N PRO A 15 1.34 8.49 -5.19
CA PRO A 15 0.81 8.08 -3.89
C PRO A 15 1.32 6.72 -3.44
N VAL A 16 1.33 5.74 -4.35
CA VAL A 16 1.82 4.39 -4.02
C VAL A 16 3.31 4.40 -3.76
N LEU A 17 4.06 5.19 -4.50
CA LEU A 17 5.50 5.28 -4.27
C LEU A 17 5.81 5.88 -2.91
N ARG A 18 5.03 6.86 -2.48
CA ARG A 18 5.18 7.42 -1.15
C ARG A 18 4.84 6.39 -0.08
N LEU A 19 3.77 5.63 -0.30
CA LEU A 19 3.38 4.57 0.62
C LEU A 19 4.47 3.53 0.74
N ALA A 20 5.00 3.08 -0.39
CA ALA A 20 6.05 2.07 -0.41
C ALA A 20 7.29 2.57 0.33
N LYS A 21 7.65 3.83 0.11
CA LYS A 21 8.81 4.42 0.76
C LYS A 21 8.60 4.50 2.28
N ALA A 22 7.39 4.85 2.70
CA ALA A 22 7.08 4.96 4.12
C ALA A 22 7.16 3.62 4.82
N LEU A 23 6.80 2.53 4.12
CA LEU A 23 6.82 1.20 4.70
C LEU A 23 8.18 0.53 4.58
N ALA A 24 9.06 1.04 3.72
CA ALA A 24 10.38 0.45 3.53
C ALA A 24 11.16 0.54 4.84
N GLY A 25 11.77 -0.57 5.23
CA GLY A 25 12.54 -0.60 6.46
C GLY A 25 11.72 -0.72 7.72
N LYS A 26 10.39 -0.72 7.62
CA LYS A 26 9.55 -0.91 8.80
C LYS A 26 9.33 -2.39 9.03
N ALA A 27 9.00 -2.72 10.28
CA ALA A 27 8.74 -4.12 10.63
C ALA A 27 7.42 -4.58 10.02
N VAL A 28 7.33 -5.88 9.78
CA VAL A 28 6.08 -6.50 9.35
C VAL A 28 5.02 -6.20 10.42
N GLY A 29 3.84 -5.80 9.97
CA GLY A 29 2.77 -5.41 10.88
C GLY A 29 2.65 -3.91 11.06
N ALA A 30 3.62 -3.14 10.61
CA ALA A 30 3.50 -1.67 10.66
C ALA A 30 2.33 -1.24 9.78
N VAL A 31 1.59 -0.24 10.25
CA VAL A 31 0.41 0.26 9.56
C VAL A 31 0.68 1.68 9.09
N ALA A 32 0.37 1.94 7.83
CA ALA A 32 0.46 3.28 7.26
C ALA A 32 -0.93 3.76 6.87
N ARG A 33 -1.18 5.03 7.10
CA ARG A 33 -2.41 5.69 6.65
C ARG A 33 -2.04 6.61 5.51
N LEU A 34 -2.58 6.33 4.35
CA LEU A 34 -2.30 7.10 3.14
C LEU A 34 -3.50 7.96 2.80
N SER A 35 -3.26 9.22 2.51
CA SER A 35 -4.30 10.12 2.01
C SER A 35 -3.92 10.55 0.60
N ALA A 36 -4.85 10.46 -0.33
CA ALA A 36 -4.62 10.82 -1.71
C ALA A 36 -5.87 11.46 -2.30
N THR A 37 -5.68 12.24 -3.35
CA THR A 37 -6.82 12.88 -4.03
C THR A 37 -6.99 12.39 -5.46
N ASP A 38 -6.05 11.60 -5.97
CA ASP A 38 -6.15 11.02 -7.29
C ASP A 38 -7.00 9.75 -7.24
N PRO A 39 -8.14 9.70 -7.98
CA PRO A 39 -8.98 8.50 -7.96
C PRO A 39 -8.25 7.23 -8.39
N ALA A 40 -7.22 7.35 -9.22
CA ALA A 40 -6.44 6.19 -9.64
C ALA A 40 -5.70 5.54 -8.49
N ALA A 41 -5.53 6.27 -7.37
CA ALA A 41 -4.84 5.71 -6.20
C ALA A 41 -5.57 4.49 -5.64
N VAL A 42 -6.88 4.42 -5.81
CA VAL A 42 -7.66 3.29 -5.28
C VAL A 42 -7.16 1.98 -5.86
N GLU A 43 -7.10 1.91 -7.18
CA GLU A 43 -6.64 0.70 -7.85
C GLU A 43 -5.15 0.47 -7.62
N ASP A 44 -4.38 1.54 -7.66
CA ASP A 44 -2.93 1.43 -7.47
C ASP A 44 -2.59 0.86 -6.10
N VAL A 45 -3.29 1.31 -5.06
CA VAL A 45 -3.04 0.79 -3.71
C VAL A 45 -3.45 -0.67 -3.61
N GLU A 46 -4.58 -1.04 -4.25
CA GLU A 46 -5.03 -2.42 -4.24
C GLU A 46 -4.00 -3.33 -4.91
N VAL A 47 -3.48 -2.92 -6.06
CA VAL A 47 -2.47 -3.69 -6.77
C VAL A 47 -1.19 -3.79 -5.95
N TYR A 48 -0.76 -2.67 -5.37
CA TYR A 48 0.44 -2.65 -4.56
C TYR A 48 0.33 -3.62 -3.39
N CYS A 49 -0.81 -3.62 -2.70
CA CYS A 49 -0.99 -4.51 -1.56
C CYS A 49 -1.01 -5.97 -1.99
N ARG A 50 -1.72 -6.26 -3.08
CA ARG A 50 -1.82 -7.63 -3.57
C ARG A 50 -0.47 -8.16 -4.01
N GLU A 51 0.27 -7.36 -4.78
CA GLU A 51 1.54 -7.82 -5.33
C GLU A 51 2.65 -7.83 -4.29
N GLY A 52 2.59 -6.93 -3.34
CA GLY A 52 3.60 -6.83 -2.31
C GLY A 52 3.32 -7.69 -1.08
N GLY A 53 2.18 -8.36 -1.03
CA GLY A 53 1.84 -9.18 0.12
C GLY A 53 1.44 -8.37 1.35
N HIS A 54 0.93 -7.16 1.14
CA HIS A 54 0.47 -6.31 2.23
C HIS A 54 -1.04 -6.45 2.39
N ASP A 55 -1.54 -6.01 3.54
CA ASP A 55 -2.97 -6.07 3.83
C ASP A 55 -3.58 -4.67 3.72
N LEU A 56 -4.59 -4.54 2.87
CA LEU A 56 -5.37 -3.32 2.79
C LEU A 56 -6.47 -3.40 3.83
N LEU A 57 -6.28 -2.71 4.95
CA LEU A 57 -7.18 -2.81 6.08
C LEU A 57 -8.42 -1.95 5.90
N GLU A 58 -8.26 -0.82 5.23
CA GLU A 58 -9.35 0.11 5.07
C GLU A 58 -9.15 0.91 3.79
N SER A 59 -10.24 1.14 3.07
CA SER A 59 -10.24 1.99 1.89
C SER A 59 -11.51 2.83 1.95
N ARG A 60 -11.35 4.14 2.09
CA ARG A 60 -12.47 5.04 2.29
C ARG A 60 -12.35 6.23 1.36
N ARG A 61 -13.49 6.82 1.07
CA ARG A 61 -13.55 8.07 0.33
C ARG A 61 -14.37 9.06 1.15
N ASP A 62 -13.80 10.26 1.33
CA ASP A 62 -14.50 11.34 2.02
C ASP A 62 -14.32 12.59 1.16
N ALA A 63 -15.39 12.98 0.48
CA ALA A 63 -15.37 14.04 -0.52
C ALA A 63 -14.32 13.71 -1.59
N ASP A 64 -13.27 14.52 -1.71
CA ASP A 64 -12.25 14.31 -2.73
C ASP A 64 -11.03 13.58 -2.20
N VAL A 65 -11.06 13.14 -0.94
CA VAL A 65 -9.92 12.51 -0.31
C VAL A 65 -10.16 11.02 -0.18
N PHE A 66 -9.20 10.24 -0.69
CA PHE A 66 -9.21 8.79 -0.54
C PHE A 66 -8.24 8.43 0.56
N SER A 67 -8.70 7.64 1.53
CA SER A 67 -7.90 7.27 2.70
C SER A 67 -7.76 5.76 2.73
N PHE A 68 -6.53 5.31 2.99
CA PHE A 68 -6.23 3.89 3.01
C PHE A 68 -5.43 3.57 4.27
N ARG A 69 -5.71 2.43 4.88
CA ARG A 69 -4.86 1.89 5.92
C ARG A 69 -4.28 0.59 5.42
N VAL A 70 -2.96 0.54 5.39
CA VAL A 70 -2.24 -0.60 4.85
C VAL A 70 -1.30 -1.14 5.91
N ARG A 71 -1.41 -2.44 6.17
CA ARG A 71 -0.50 -3.12 7.10
C ARG A 71 0.58 -3.81 6.29
N LYS A 72 1.83 -3.54 6.67
CA LYS A 72 2.96 -4.14 5.98
C LYS A 72 2.97 -5.65 6.18
N GLY A 73 2.96 -6.39 5.08
CA GLY A 73 3.08 -7.83 5.11
C GLY A 73 4.53 -8.26 4.99
N ALA A 74 4.72 -9.57 4.92
CA ALA A 74 6.06 -10.16 4.82
C ALA A 74 6.68 -9.95 3.44
N GLY A 75 5.97 -9.25 2.56
CA GLY A 75 6.41 -9.08 1.21
C GLY A 75 5.84 -10.16 0.32
N ARG A 76 6.35 -10.25 -0.91
CA ARG A 76 5.86 -11.22 -1.87
C ARG A 76 6.17 -12.63 -1.36
N ARG A 77 5.18 -13.43 -1.33
CA ARG A 77 5.39 -14.80 -0.95
C ARG A 77 5.83 -15.62 -2.07
N SER A 78 6.36 -16.15 -2.29
CA SER A 78 6.52 -16.77 -3.37
C SER A 78 6.78 -18.06 -3.45
N VAL A 79 6.34 -17.34 -3.37
CA VAL A 79 6.48 -18.05 -3.51
C VAL A 79 6.66 -18.91 -3.85
N ARG A 80 6.41 -18.80 -3.86
CA ARG A 80 6.41 -19.47 -4.08
C ARG A 80 6.93 -20.21 -4.37
N ARG A 81 7.12 -20.15 -4.38
CA ARG A 81 7.54 -20.87 -4.71
C ARG A 81 7.61 -21.53 -5.01
N ALA A 82 7.42 -21.31 -5.06
CA ALA A 82 7.48 -21.99 -5.44
C ALA A 82 7.53 -22.48 -5.90
N SER A 83 7.50 -22.23 -5.93
CA SER A 83 7.61 -22.76 -6.49
C SER A 83 7.84 -23.24 -6.93
N GLY A 84 7.85 -22.91 -6.88
CA GLY A 84 8.13 -23.40 -7.40
C GLY A 84 8.46 -23.61 -7.82
N GLY A 85 8.46 -23.44 -7.73
CA GLY A 85 8.79 -23.69 -8.19
C GLY A 85 9.13 -23.64 -8.51
N GLY A 86 9.09 -23.48 -8.51
CA GLY A 86 9.41 -23.50 -8.82
C GLY A 86 9.66 -23.37 -9.00
N GLY A 87 9.55 -23.16 -9.05
CA GLY A 87 9.71 -23.25 -9.20
C GLY A 87 9.74 -23.28 -9.33
#